data_5df61c0df6b986a437bfa76858b89b78
#
_entry.id   5df61c0df6b986a437bfa76858b89b78
#
_cell.length_a   1.000
_cell.length_b   1.000
_cell.length_c   1.000
_cell.angle_alpha   90.00
_cell.angle_beta   90.00
_cell.angle_gamma   90.00
#
_symmetry.space_group_name_H-M   'P 1'
#
loop_
_entity.id
_entity.type
_entity.pdbx_description
1 polymer ?
#
loop_
_entity_poly.entity_id
_entity_poly.type
_entity_poly.pdbx_seq_one_letter_code
_entity_poly.pdbx_strand_id
1 'polypeptide(L)'
;TPADIEGIKRSAAINIGVLDYVAAHIAPGVTTAEVDQWIYDYTVEHGGIPADLNYEGFPNSVCTSINSVVCHGIPSEKDVLQEGDIVNVDCSTILDGYFSDSSRMFCIGEVSPERQRLVDVTRKSVQEGLAAVKPWATLGDMSHAVQGCVEAAGFNVVREFGGHGIGKEFHEDPFVGFVGEPGEGPVLVPGMCFTIEPMINMGGHKIDMTDPNGWTVRTADRKPSAQWEVQLVVTETGYELLSW
;
A
#
# COMPACT_ATOMS: atom_id res chain seq x y z
N THR A 1 -9.18 -11.40 18.12
CA THR A 1 -10.11 -11.03 19.23
C THR A 1 -10.34 -9.52 19.23
N PRO A 2 -11.41 -9.01 19.93
CA PRO A 2 -11.59 -7.55 20.07
C PRO A 2 -10.40 -6.83 20.69
N ALA A 3 -9.67 -7.47 21.61
CA ALA A 3 -8.47 -6.90 22.20
C ALA A 3 -7.33 -6.77 21.20
N ASP A 4 -7.19 -7.72 20.28
CA ASP A 4 -6.19 -7.66 19.21
C ASP A 4 -6.52 -6.52 18.23
N ILE A 5 -7.80 -6.37 17.86
CA ILE A 5 -8.24 -5.27 17.00
C ILE A 5 -7.92 -3.90 17.63
N GLU A 6 -8.16 -3.72 18.92
CA GLU A 6 -7.80 -2.50 19.62
C GLU A 6 -6.27 -2.29 19.67
N GLY A 7 -5.48 -3.36 19.75
CA GLY A 7 -4.03 -3.31 19.62
C GLY A 7 -3.60 -2.80 18.24
N ILE A 8 -4.16 -3.36 17.17
CA ILE A 8 -3.89 -2.95 15.78
C ILE A 8 -4.29 -1.48 15.56
N LYS A 9 -5.46 -1.06 16.08
CA LYS A 9 -5.90 0.35 15.98
C LYS A 9 -4.92 1.33 16.63
N ARG A 10 -4.31 0.97 17.75
CA ARG A 10 -3.29 1.82 18.38
C ARG A 10 -2.05 1.94 17.52
N SER A 11 -1.59 0.84 16.92
CA SER A 11 -0.49 0.84 15.93
C SER A 11 -0.87 1.69 14.71
N ALA A 12 -2.06 1.47 14.16
CA ALA A 12 -2.59 2.18 13.01
C ALA A 12 -2.70 3.70 13.23
N ALA A 13 -3.00 4.15 14.46
CA ALA A 13 -3.04 5.57 14.78
C ALA A 13 -1.68 6.25 14.56
N ILE A 14 -0.57 5.55 14.86
CA ILE A 14 0.79 6.04 14.56
C ILE A 14 1.01 6.02 13.04
N ASN A 15 0.68 4.94 12.38
CA ASN A 15 0.89 4.77 10.94
C ASN A 15 0.14 5.82 10.11
N ILE A 16 -1.12 6.10 10.44
CA ILE A 16 -1.92 7.16 9.84
C ILE A 16 -1.29 8.53 10.10
N GLY A 17 -0.88 8.77 11.36
CA GLY A 17 -0.28 10.04 11.77
C GLY A 17 1.03 10.33 11.03
N VAL A 18 1.86 9.32 10.78
CA VAL A 18 3.09 9.50 10.02
C VAL A 18 2.82 9.83 8.56
N LEU A 19 1.83 9.19 7.92
CA LEU A 19 1.43 9.50 6.54
C LEU A 19 0.82 10.91 6.43
N ASP A 20 0.08 11.35 7.46
CA ASP A 20 -0.41 12.74 7.54
C ASP A 20 0.75 13.75 7.71
N TYR A 21 1.78 13.38 8.49
CA TYR A 21 3.00 14.19 8.61
C TYR A 21 3.73 14.29 7.27
N VAL A 22 3.93 13.17 6.56
CA VAL A 22 4.53 13.16 5.21
C VAL A 22 3.73 14.05 4.27
N ALA A 23 2.39 13.94 4.27
CA ALA A 23 1.51 14.75 3.41
C ALA A 23 1.69 16.26 3.60
N ALA A 24 2.04 16.70 4.82
CA ALA A 24 2.24 18.11 5.14
C ALA A 24 3.63 18.64 4.72
N HIS A 25 4.59 17.77 4.43
CA HIS A 25 5.99 18.16 4.22
C HIS A 25 6.56 17.77 2.84
N ILE A 26 5.98 16.76 2.19
CA ILE A 26 6.47 16.25 0.91
C ILE A 26 6.27 17.29 -0.21
N ALA A 27 7.35 17.60 -0.94
CA ALA A 27 7.35 18.65 -1.96
C ALA A 27 8.48 18.41 -2.97
N PRO A 28 8.50 19.11 -4.12
CA PRO A 28 9.66 19.11 -5.01
C PRO A 28 10.93 19.53 -4.27
N GLY A 29 12.02 18.78 -4.49
CA GLY A 29 13.31 19.00 -3.85
C GLY A 29 13.56 18.15 -2.61
N VAL A 30 12.54 17.53 -2.02
CA VAL A 30 12.70 16.57 -0.93
C VAL A 30 13.30 15.28 -1.47
N THR A 31 14.23 14.69 -0.73
CA THR A 31 14.78 13.36 -1.05
C THR A 31 13.95 12.25 -0.42
N THR A 32 13.95 11.06 -1.01
CA THR A 32 13.29 9.92 -0.39
C THR A 32 13.98 9.48 0.91
N ALA A 33 15.27 9.78 1.09
CA ALA A 33 15.96 9.59 2.35
C ALA A 33 15.43 10.52 3.48
N GLU A 34 15.05 11.77 3.14
CA GLU A 34 14.38 12.65 4.12
C GLU A 34 13.00 12.11 4.50
N VAL A 35 12.24 11.56 3.55
CA VAL A 35 10.96 10.90 3.83
C VAL A 35 11.15 9.72 4.78
N ASP A 36 12.16 8.88 4.55
CA ASP A 36 12.52 7.75 5.43
C ASP A 36 12.85 8.24 6.84
N GLN A 37 13.66 9.30 6.96
CA GLN A 37 14.01 9.87 8.27
C GLN A 37 12.79 10.41 9.01
N TRP A 38 11.87 11.10 8.32
CA TRP A 38 10.64 11.59 8.94
C TRP A 38 9.77 10.47 9.48
N ILE A 39 9.65 9.37 8.72
CA ILE A 39 8.86 8.22 9.11
C ILE A 39 9.49 7.52 10.32
N TYR A 40 10.81 7.32 10.30
CA TYR A 40 11.53 6.75 11.43
C TYR A 40 11.33 7.59 12.69
N ASP A 41 11.62 8.89 12.61
CA ASP A 41 11.57 9.78 13.78
C ASP A 41 10.16 9.86 14.36
N TYR A 42 9.15 10.08 13.51
CA TYR A 42 7.76 10.15 13.94
C TYR A 42 7.30 8.86 14.61
N THR A 43 7.57 7.72 13.99
CA THR A 43 7.16 6.41 14.52
C THR A 43 7.80 6.14 15.89
N VAL A 44 9.11 6.40 16.03
CA VAL A 44 9.84 6.20 17.28
C VAL A 44 9.40 7.18 18.38
N GLU A 45 9.19 8.46 18.04
CA GLU A 45 8.70 9.49 18.98
C GLU A 45 7.32 9.14 19.55
N HIS A 46 6.49 8.41 18.79
CA HIS A 46 5.17 7.95 19.23
C HIS A 46 5.18 6.56 19.86
N GLY A 47 6.38 5.98 20.08
CA GLY A 47 6.57 4.70 20.78
C GLY A 47 6.39 3.48 19.89
N GLY A 48 6.24 3.65 18.57
CA GLY A 48 6.20 2.56 17.59
C GLY A 48 7.59 2.14 17.12
N ILE A 49 7.62 1.10 16.33
CA ILE A 49 8.81 0.60 15.61
C ILE A 49 8.43 0.54 14.13
N PRO A 50 9.23 1.13 13.20
CA PRO A 50 9.02 0.93 11.77
C PRO A 50 9.15 -0.56 11.43
N ALA A 51 8.10 -1.17 10.89
CA ALA A 51 8.08 -2.62 10.68
C ALA A 51 8.92 -3.06 9.48
N ASP A 52 9.07 -2.19 8.48
CA ASP A 52 9.88 -2.44 7.29
C ASP A 52 11.38 -2.57 7.62
N LEU A 53 11.85 -1.81 8.61
CA LEU A 53 13.28 -1.72 8.92
C LEU A 53 13.84 -3.08 9.36
N ASN A 54 14.77 -3.60 8.56
CA ASN A 54 15.39 -4.92 8.69
C ASN A 54 14.47 -6.12 8.46
N TYR A 55 13.20 -5.88 8.04
CA TYR A 55 12.33 -6.99 7.66
C TYR A 55 12.90 -7.69 6.41
N GLU A 56 13.19 -8.99 6.54
CA GLU A 56 13.87 -9.80 5.50
C GLU A 56 15.14 -9.16 4.90
N GLY A 57 15.73 -8.20 5.61
CA GLY A 57 16.93 -7.48 5.17
C GLY A 57 16.65 -6.17 4.42
N PHE A 58 15.39 -5.69 4.39
CA PHE A 58 15.09 -4.36 3.85
C PHE A 58 15.77 -3.27 4.70
N PRO A 59 16.49 -2.31 4.08
CA PRO A 59 17.42 -1.46 4.83
C PRO A 59 16.81 -0.22 5.47
N ASN A 60 15.57 0.14 5.14
CA ASN A 60 14.93 1.42 5.50
C ASN A 60 13.59 1.23 6.24
N SER A 61 13.02 2.32 6.73
CA SER A 61 11.80 2.34 7.54
C SER A 61 10.52 2.47 6.70
N VAL A 62 10.67 2.56 5.38
CA VAL A 62 9.58 2.83 4.44
C VAL A 62 9.98 2.40 3.04
N CYS A 63 9.02 2.01 2.22
CA CYS A 63 9.20 1.91 0.78
C CYS A 63 8.79 3.23 0.09
N THR A 64 9.63 3.75 -0.82
CA THR A 64 9.33 4.95 -1.62
C THR A 64 9.39 4.61 -3.10
N SER A 65 8.23 4.57 -3.75
CA SER A 65 8.11 4.08 -5.13
C SER A 65 7.73 5.22 -6.08
N ILE A 66 8.75 5.75 -6.80
CA ILE A 66 8.60 6.91 -7.69
C ILE A 66 8.28 6.46 -9.11
N ASN A 67 7.25 7.04 -9.74
CA ASN A 67 6.89 6.91 -11.14
C ASN A 67 6.77 5.44 -11.61
N SER A 68 7.81 4.90 -12.25
CA SER A 68 7.83 3.54 -12.80
C SER A 68 8.23 2.47 -11.78
N VAL A 69 8.52 2.84 -10.55
CA VAL A 69 8.69 1.88 -9.44
C VAL A 69 7.29 1.44 -9.00
N VAL A 70 7.08 0.13 -8.99
CA VAL A 70 5.80 -0.50 -8.63
C VAL A 70 5.66 -0.58 -7.12
N CYS A 71 6.69 -1.13 -6.46
CA CYS A 71 6.78 -1.29 -5.01
C CYS A 71 8.23 -1.49 -4.56
N HIS A 72 8.45 -1.51 -3.26
CA HIS A 72 9.71 -1.79 -2.59
C HIS A 72 10.87 -0.88 -3.03
N GLY A 73 10.58 0.35 -3.42
CA GLY A 73 11.62 1.34 -3.71
C GLY A 73 12.40 1.68 -2.44
N ILE A 74 13.73 1.53 -2.47
CA ILE A 74 14.60 1.84 -1.33
C ILE A 74 14.87 3.34 -1.29
N PRO A 75 14.56 4.04 -0.19
CA PRO A 75 14.89 5.46 0.00
C PRO A 75 16.37 5.79 -0.22
N SER A 76 16.65 6.92 -0.85
CA SER A 76 18.00 7.34 -1.20
C SER A 76 18.15 8.87 -1.21
N GLU A 77 19.31 9.38 -0.81
CA GLU A 77 19.69 10.79 -0.99
C GLU A 77 19.78 11.22 -2.45
N LYS A 78 19.90 10.25 -3.38
CA LYS A 78 19.99 10.52 -4.82
C LYS A 78 18.62 10.66 -5.47
N ASP A 79 17.58 10.15 -4.84
CA ASP A 79 16.21 10.17 -5.35
C ASP A 79 15.50 11.43 -4.84
N VAL A 80 15.75 12.54 -5.55
CA VAL A 80 15.17 13.86 -5.26
C VAL A 80 13.85 14.00 -6.01
N LEU A 81 12.75 14.17 -5.29
CA LEU A 81 11.43 14.37 -5.86
C LEU A 81 11.36 15.62 -6.73
N GLN A 82 10.84 15.47 -7.94
CA GLN A 82 10.74 16.52 -8.93
C GLN A 82 9.29 16.94 -9.14
N GLU A 83 9.10 18.19 -9.60
CA GLU A 83 7.80 18.64 -10.11
C GLU A 83 7.26 17.66 -11.14
N GLY A 84 6.02 17.22 -10.98
CA GLY A 84 5.37 16.26 -11.87
C GLY A 84 5.58 14.79 -11.53
N ASP A 85 6.36 14.44 -10.50
CA ASP A 85 6.47 13.06 -10.02
C ASP A 85 5.21 12.62 -9.28
N ILE A 86 4.95 11.31 -9.33
CA ILE A 86 4.05 10.62 -8.42
C ILE A 86 4.88 9.66 -7.59
N VAL A 87 4.66 9.60 -6.28
CA VAL A 87 5.38 8.69 -5.38
C VAL A 87 4.40 8.00 -4.45
N ASN A 88 4.54 6.68 -4.34
CA ASN A 88 3.92 5.92 -3.26
C ASN A 88 4.86 5.95 -2.05
N VAL A 89 4.32 6.26 -0.89
CA VAL A 89 4.97 6.15 0.41
C VAL A 89 4.22 5.08 1.19
N ASP A 90 4.90 4.00 1.48
CA ASP A 90 4.36 2.77 2.01
C ASP A 90 5.12 2.43 3.30
N CYS A 91 4.43 2.53 4.42
CA CYS A 91 5.02 2.39 5.74
C CYS A 91 4.16 1.57 6.69
N SER A 92 4.84 0.77 7.48
CA SER A 92 4.23 -0.12 8.45
C SER A 92 4.76 0.16 9.85
N THR A 93 3.93 -0.03 10.86
CA THR A 93 4.25 0.26 12.25
C THR A 93 3.99 -0.95 13.15
N ILE A 94 4.88 -1.19 14.09
CA ILE A 94 4.67 -2.14 15.20
C ILE A 94 4.47 -1.35 16.49
N LEU A 95 3.40 -1.63 17.21
CA LEU A 95 3.19 -1.14 18.57
C LEU A 95 2.68 -2.28 19.47
N ASP A 96 3.38 -2.54 20.58
CA ASP A 96 3.03 -3.59 21.53
C ASP A 96 2.84 -4.99 20.90
N GLY A 97 3.57 -5.28 19.79
CA GLY A 97 3.49 -6.53 19.05
C GLY A 97 2.31 -6.62 18.07
N TYR A 98 1.63 -5.50 17.77
CA TYR A 98 0.60 -5.41 16.74
C TYR A 98 1.10 -4.60 15.55
N PHE A 99 0.83 -5.13 14.35
CA PHE A 99 1.25 -4.52 13.08
C PHE A 99 0.11 -3.71 12.47
N SER A 100 0.46 -2.58 11.88
CA SER A 100 -0.41 -1.80 11.02
C SER A 100 0.34 -1.41 9.75
N ASP A 101 -0.40 -1.34 8.65
CA ASP A 101 0.14 -1.10 7.32
C ASP A 101 -0.78 -0.22 6.51
N SER A 102 -0.21 0.71 5.76
CA SER A 102 -0.92 1.48 4.74
C SER A 102 0.02 2.31 3.88
N SER A 103 -0.41 2.60 2.67
CA SER A 103 0.34 3.45 1.77
C SER A 103 -0.53 4.51 1.10
N ARG A 104 0.10 5.61 0.71
CA ARG A 104 -0.55 6.70 -0.03
C ARG A 104 0.28 7.15 -1.22
N MET A 105 -0.42 7.56 -2.28
CA MET A 105 0.20 8.28 -3.39
C MET A 105 0.25 9.78 -3.10
N PHE A 106 1.40 10.37 -3.42
CA PHE A 106 1.61 11.80 -3.39
C PHE A 106 1.94 12.30 -4.80
N CYS A 107 1.21 13.32 -5.25
CA CYS A 107 1.51 14.06 -6.46
C CYS A 107 2.45 15.21 -6.09
N ILE A 108 3.63 15.26 -6.69
CA ILE A 108 4.67 16.23 -6.37
C ILE A 108 4.51 17.45 -7.28
N GLY A 109 3.98 18.53 -6.72
CA GLY A 109 3.61 19.70 -7.48
C GLY A 109 2.48 19.44 -8.51
N GLU A 110 2.58 20.03 -9.69
CA GLU A 110 1.60 19.83 -10.76
C GLU A 110 1.98 18.61 -11.61
N VAL A 111 1.16 17.55 -11.57
CA VAL A 111 1.37 16.32 -12.35
C VAL A 111 0.54 16.35 -13.66
N SER A 112 0.95 15.55 -14.63
CA SER A 112 0.18 15.44 -15.88
C SER A 112 -1.22 14.85 -15.60
N PRO A 113 -2.25 15.22 -16.40
CA PRO A 113 -3.61 14.66 -16.26
C PRO A 113 -3.65 13.13 -16.29
N GLU A 114 -2.75 12.49 -17.02
CA GLU A 114 -2.66 11.03 -17.11
C GLU A 114 -2.14 10.42 -15.80
N ARG A 115 -1.14 11.03 -15.17
CA ARG A 115 -0.63 10.61 -13.86
C ARG A 115 -1.66 10.83 -12.77
N GLN A 116 -2.33 11.98 -12.76
CA GLN A 116 -3.42 12.25 -11.82
C GLN A 116 -4.52 11.21 -11.96
N ARG A 117 -4.93 10.91 -13.20
CA ARG A 117 -5.94 9.90 -13.46
C ARG A 117 -5.52 8.50 -12.98
N LEU A 118 -4.23 8.13 -13.13
CA LEU A 118 -3.72 6.87 -12.60
C LEU A 118 -3.88 6.81 -11.07
N VAL A 119 -3.44 7.85 -10.36
CA VAL A 119 -3.56 7.96 -8.89
C VAL A 119 -5.03 7.88 -8.45
N ASP A 120 -5.91 8.64 -9.11
CA ASP A 120 -7.34 8.67 -8.79
C ASP A 120 -8.01 7.31 -9.01
N VAL A 121 -7.71 6.62 -10.12
CA VAL A 121 -8.24 5.29 -10.43
C VAL A 121 -7.71 4.26 -9.44
N THR A 122 -6.44 4.33 -9.06
CA THR A 122 -5.85 3.44 -8.06
C THR A 122 -6.58 3.58 -6.73
N ARG A 123 -6.76 4.81 -6.23
CA ARG A 123 -7.53 5.07 -5.01
C ARG A 123 -8.98 4.59 -5.12
N LYS A 124 -9.62 4.85 -6.27
CA LYS A 124 -10.99 4.40 -6.53
C LYS A 124 -11.09 2.87 -6.53
N SER A 125 -10.12 2.16 -7.09
CA SER A 125 -10.13 0.70 -7.13
C SER A 125 -10.10 0.08 -5.73
N VAL A 126 -9.39 0.69 -4.77
CA VAL A 126 -9.45 0.30 -3.35
C VAL A 126 -10.84 0.50 -2.79
N GLN A 127 -11.52 1.61 -3.10
CA GLN A 127 -12.89 1.87 -2.65
C GLN A 127 -13.89 0.84 -3.22
N GLU A 128 -13.74 0.46 -4.49
CA GLU A 128 -14.57 -0.60 -5.11
C GLU A 128 -14.28 -1.96 -4.46
N GLY A 129 -13.01 -2.27 -4.17
CA GLY A 129 -12.63 -3.46 -3.41
C GLY A 129 -13.28 -3.49 -2.04
N LEU A 130 -13.16 -2.40 -1.28
CA LEU A 130 -13.80 -2.24 0.05
C LEU A 130 -15.32 -2.42 -0.02
N ALA A 131 -15.98 -1.88 -1.02
CA ALA A 131 -17.44 -2.02 -1.18
C ALA A 131 -17.87 -3.49 -1.42
N ALA A 132 -16.98 -4.31 -1.96
CA ALA A 132 -17.20 -5.75 -2.17
C ALA A 132 -16.91 -6.59 -0.91
N VAL A 133 -16.17 -6.06 0.08
CA VAL A 133 -15.89 -6.77 1.33
C VAL A 133 -17.17 -6.90 2.16
N LYS A 134 -17.63 -8.13 2.29
CA LYS A 134 -18.79 -8.51 3.11
C LYS A 134 -18.49 -9.83 3.80
N PRO A 135 -19.01 -10.06 5.01
CA PRO A 135 -18.89 -11.36 5.63
C PRO A 135 -19.51 -12.44 4.73
N TRP A 136 -18.81 -13.54 4.56
CA TRP A 136 -19.17 -14.71 3.74
C TRP A 136 -19.09 -14.50 2.22
N ALA A 137 -18.71 -13.33 1.73
CA ALA A 137 -18.20 -13.15 0.36
C ALA A 137 -16.81 -13.79 0.22
N THR A 138 -16.24 -13.79 -0.97
CA THR A 138 -14.89 -14.33 -1.23
C THR A 138 -13.88 -13.24 -1.53
N LEU A 139 -12.60 -13.53 -1.40
CA LEU A 139 -11.54 -12.64 -1.89
C LEU A 139 -11.66 -12.39 -3.40
N GLY A 140 -12.13 -13.38 -4.18
CA GLY A 140 -12.39 -13.24 -5.61
C GLY A 140 -13.44 -12.16 -5.93
N ASP A 141 -14.48 -12.01 -5.09
CA ASP A 141 -15.47 -10.94 -5.26
C ASP A 141 -14.81 -9.55 -5.15
N MET A 142 -13.94 -9.37 -4.15
CA MET A 142 -13.18 -8.13 -3.93
C MET A 142 -12.17 -7.90 -5.06
N SER A 143 -11.40 -8.92 -5.42
CA SER A 143 -10.40 -8.86 -6.51
C SER A 143 -11.03 -8.48 -7.85
N HIS A 144 -12.19 -9.07 -8.17
CA HIS A 144 -12.94 -8.76 -9.37
C HIS A 144 -13.42 -7.31 -9.43
N ALA A 145 -13.87 -6.76 -8.30
CA ALA A 145 -14.29 -5.36 -8.21
C ALA A 145 -13.11 -4.41 -8.45
N VAL A 146 -11.94 -4.68 -7.85
CA VAL A 146 -10.71 -3.92 -8.09
C VAL A 146 -10.32 -3.99 -9.56
N GLN A 147 -10.20 -5.20 -10.12
CA GLN A 147 -9.82 -5.43 -11.51
C GLN A 147 -10.76 -4.73 -12.48
N GLY A 148 -12.05 -4.88 -12.31
CA GLY A 148 -13.08 -4.28 -13.18
C GLY A 148 -12.98 -2.74 -13.21
N CYS A 149 -12.76 -2.12 -12.06
CA CYS A 149 -12.55 -0.67 -11.96
C CYS A 149 -11.33 -0.21 -12.76
N VAL A 150 -10.20 -0.91 -12.60
CA VAL A 150 -8.91 -0.58 -13.22
C VAL A 150 -8.95 -0.79 -14.73
N GLU A 151 -9.42 -1.95 -15.19
CA GLU A 151 -9.48 -2.30 -16.62
C GLU A 151 -10.48 -1.43 -17.39
N ALA A 152 -11.61 -1.07 -16.78
CA ALA A 152 -12.56 -0.11 -17.36
C ALA A 152 -11.94 1.29 -17.57
N ALA A 153 -10.94 1.65 -16.78
CA ALA A 153 -10.17 2.87 -16.95
C ALA A 153 -9.02 2.74 -17.98
N GLY A 154 -8.77 1.55 -18.52
CA GLY A 154 -7.71 1.27 -19.50
C GLY A 154 -6.33 1.09 -18.88
N PHE A 155 -6.24 0.83 -17.57
CA PHE A 155 -5.04 0.51 -16.84
C PHE A 155 -4.94 -1.00 -16.56
N ASN A 156 -3.84 -1.44 -15.98
CA ASN A 156 -3.59 -2.87 -15.73
C ASN A 156 -3.17 -3.11 -14.28
N VAL A 157 -3.71 -4.18 -13.69
CA VAL A 157 -3.38 -4.64 -12.34
C VAL A 157 -2.13 -5.51 -12.41
N VAL A 158 -1.16 -5.29 -11.52
CA VAL A 158 -0.02 -6.18 -11.27
C VAL A 158 -0.54 -7.48 -10.67
N ARG A 159 0.06 -8.62 -11.03
CA ARG A 159 -0.43 -9.96 -10.67
C ARG A 159 0.50 -10.73 -9.73
N GLU A 160 1.76 -10.33 -9.71
CA GLU A 160 2.83 -11.01 -8.99
C GLU A 160 2.92 -10.58 -7.52
N PHE A 161 2.36 -9.43 -7.20
CA PHE A 161 2.26 -8.88 -5.86
C PHE A 161 0.79 -8.65 -5.48
N GLY A 162 0.53 -8.56 -4.20
CA GLY A 162 -0.80 -8.36 -3.65
C GLY A 162 -0.75 -8.07 -2.17
N GLY A 163 -1.91 -7.90 -1.56
CA GLY A 163 -2.07 -7.75 -0.13
C GLY A 163 -1.93 -9.06 0.63
N HIS A 164 -2.06 -8.97 1.91
CA HIS A 164 -1.80 -10.08 2.83
C HIS A 164 -2.65 -9.96 4.10
N GLY A 165 -2.80 -11.09 4.81
CA GLY A 165 -3.24 -11.05 6.20
C GLY A 165 -2.22 -10.31 7.06
N ILE A 166 -2.69 -9.62 8.10
CA ILE A 166 -1.83 -8.80 8.97
C ILE A 166 -2.45 -8.64 10.36
N GLY A 167 -1.61 -8.57 11.38
CA GLY A 167 -2.09 -8.28 12.74
C GLY A 167 -1.06 -8.55 13.81
N LYS A 168 -0.69 -9.80 14.06
CA LYS A 168 0.37 -10.20 14.99
C LYS A 168 1.67 -10.52 14.30
N GLU A 169 1.60 -10.85 13.03
CA GLU A 169 2.75 -10.94 12.14
C GLU A 169 2.59 -9.87 11.07
N PHE A 170 3.68 -9.47 10.43
CA PHE A 170 3.64 -8.48 9.37
C PHE A 170 2.90 -9.03 8.16
N HIS A 171 3.28 -10.22 7.70
CA HIS A 171 2.61 -10.92 6.60
C HIS A 171 2.05 -12.25 7.09
N GLU A 172 0.74 -12.40 7.02
CA GLU A 172 -0.02 -13.59 7.37
C GLU A 172 -0.83 -14.08 6.16
N ASP A 173 -1.28 -15.31 6.18
CA ASP A 173 -2.33 -15.78 5.26
C ASP A 173 -3.65 -15.01 5.49
N PRO A 174 -4.45 -14.78 4.43
CA PRO A 174 -4.24 -15.21 3.05
C PRO A 174 -3.42 -14.23 2.22
N PHE A 175 -2.83 -14.68 1.10
CA PHE A 175 -2.42 -13.78 0.03
C PHE A 175 -3.67 -13.17 -0.62
N VAL A 176 -3.65 -11.84 -0.84
CA VAL A 176 -4.78 -11.06 -1.35
C VAL A 176 -4.45 -10.54 -2.76
N GLY A 177 -4.79 -11.32 -3.78
CA GLY A 177 -4.65 -10.89 -5.18
C GLY A 177 -5.72 -9.88 -5.59
N PHE A 178 -5.43 -9.09 -6.63
CA PHE A 178 -6.36 -8.07 -7.15
C PHE A 178 -6.83 -8.36 -8.58
N VAL A 179 -6.65 -9.61 -9.01
CA VAL A 179 -7.20 -10.19 -10.23
C VAL A 179 -7.88 -11.50 -9.84
N GLY A 180 -9.15 -11.68 -10.16
CA GLY A 180 -9.88 -12.87 -9.75
C GLY A 180 -11.30 -12.92 -10.29
N GLU A 181 -11.92 -14.09 -10.07
CA GLU A 181 -13.30 -14.35 -10.48
C GLU A 181 -14.24 -14.32 -9.26
N PRO A 182 -15.47 -13.80 -9.42
CA PRO A 182 -16.46 -13.79 -8.33
C PRO A 182 -16.75 -15.19 -7.79
N GLY A 183 -16.81 -15.30 -6.46
CA GLY A 183 -17.11 -16.55 -5.77
C GLY A 183 -15.90 -17.49 -5.60
N GLU A 184 -14.71 -17.09 -6.05
CA GLU A 184 -13.49 -17.89 -5.91
C GLU A 184 -12.61 -17.41 -4.73
N GLY A 185 -11.72 -18.31 -4.29
CA GLY A 185 -10.74 -18.03 -3.26
C GLY A 185 -11.26 -18.12 -1.82
N PRO A 186 -10.47 -17.67 -0.83
CA PRO A 186 -10.84 -17.68 0.58
C PRO A 186 -12.13 -16.93 0.88
N VAL A 187 -12.94 -17.50 1.77
CA VAL A 187 -14.17 -16.86 2.27
C VAL A 187 -13.79 -15.85 3.35
N LEU A 188 -14.33 -14.65 3.24
CA LEU A 188 -14.17 -13.57 4.20
C LEU A 188 -15.00 -13.85 5.45
N VAL A 189 -14.32 -14.07 6.57
CA VAL A 189 -15.00 -14.34 7.85
C VAL A 189 -14.78 -13.21 8.85
N PRO A 190 -15.75 -12.90 9.72
CA PRO A 190 -15.59 -11.88 10.75
C PRO A 190 -14.33 -12.13 11.60
N GLY A 191 -13.53 -11.08 11.78
CA GLY A 191 -12.24 -11.12 12.48
C GLY A 191 -11.03 -11.30 11.59
N MET A 192 -11.18 -11.57 10.28
CA MET A 192 -10.06 -11.52 9.33
C MET A 192 -9.56 -10.09 9.19
N CYS A 193 -8.25 -9.90 9.38
CA CYS A 193 -7.55 -8.65 9.08
C CYS A 193 -6.65 -8.85 7.88
N PHE A 194 -6.69 -7.94 6.92
CA PHE A 194 -5.85 -8.00 5.72
C PHE A 194 -5.72 -6.62 5.07
N THR A 195 -4.80 -6.52 4.10
CA THR A 195 -4.58 -5.30 3.32
C THR A 195 -5.28 -5.36 1.96
N ILE A 196 -5.70 -4.20 1.47
CA ILE A 196 -6.10 -3.97 0.07
C ILE A 196 -5.16 -2.92 -0.49
N GLU A 197 -4.25 -3.34 -1.37
CA GLU A 197 -3.11 -2.55 -1.85
C GLU A 197 -2.83 -2.75 -3.35
N PRO A 198 -3.79 -2.62 -4.24
CA PRO A 198 -3.57 -2.89 -5.65
C PRO A 198 -2.49 -1.99 -6.25
N MET A 199 -1.55 -2.60 -6.94
CA MET A 199 -0.54 -1.93 -7.74
C MET A 199 -1.02 -1.84 -9.18
N ILE A 200 -1.16 -0.61 -9.69
CA ILE A 200 -1.81 -0.31 -10.96
C ILE A 200 -0.82 0.31 -11.92
N ASN A 201 -0.60 -0.35 -13.05
CA ASN A 201 0.29 0.12 -14.11
C ASN A 201 -0.46 0.92 -15.18
N MET A 202 0.10 2.06 -15.56
CA MET A 202 -0.40 2.85 -16.71
C MET A 202 -0.23 2.10 -18.02
N GLY A 203 0.82 1.27 -18.12
CA GLY A 203 1.13 0.43 -19.25
C GLY A 203 0.66 -1.02 -19.08
N GLY A 204 1.46 -2.00 -19.52
CA GLY A 204 1.18 -3.42 -19.34
C GLY A 204 1.31 -3.88 -17.87
N HIS A 205 0.69 -5.03 -17.55
CA HIS A 205 0.74 -5.58 -16.17
C HIS A 205 2.10 -6.13 -15.76
N LYS A 206 3.01 -6.38 -16.72
CA LYS A 206 4.30 -7.02 -16.47
C LYS A 206 5.25 -6.13 -15.68
N ILE A 207 6.00 -6.76 -14.80
CA ILE A 207 6.99 -6.14 -13.93
C ILE A 207 8.42 -6.62 -14.25
N ASP A 208 9.40 -5.89 -13.74
CA ASP A 208 10.82 -6.17 -13.80
C ASP A 208 11.38 -6.18 -12.37
N MET A 209 11.85 -7.33 -11.92
CA MET A 209 12.44 -7.57 -10.59
C MET A 209 13.95 -7.74 -10.65
N THR A 210 14.60 -7.25 -11.69
CA THR A 210 16.05 -7.43 -11.90
C THR A 210 16.90 -6.28 -11.37
N ASP A 211 16.33 -5.39 -10.56
CA ASP A 211 17.10 -4.30 -9.95
C ASP A 211 18.24 -4.87 -9.07
N PRO A 212 19.49 -4.37 -9.24
CA PRO A 212 20.63 -4.88 -8.51
C PRO A 212 20.55 -4.78 -6.97
N ASN A 213 19.66 -3.92 -6.47
CA ASN A 213 19.46 -3.80 -5.01
C ASN A 213 18.64 -4.96 -4.41
N GLY A 214 18.08 -5.84 -5.24
CA GLY A 214 17.34 -7.03 -4.83
C GLY A 214 15.90 -6.79 -4.34
N TRP A 215 15.45 -5.53 -4.27
CA TRP A 215 14.14 -5.15 -3.74
C TRP A 215 13.26 -4.42 -4.75
N THR A 216 13.80 -3.36 -5.37
CA THR A 216 13.01 -2.46 -6.19
C THR A 216 12.37 -3.15 -7.39
N VAL A 217 11.06 -3.10 -7.45
CA VAL A 217 10.24 -3.62 -8.55
C VAL A 217 9.84 -2.48 -9.47
N ARG A 218 9.99 -2.66 -10.77
CA ARG A 218 9.64 -1.64 -11.77
C ARG A 218 8.64 -2.19 -12.78
N THR A 219 7.90 -1.31 -13.43
CA THR A 219 7.13 -1.69 -14.61
C THR A 219 8.08 -2.13 -15.73
N ALA A 220 7.76 -3.20 -16.44
CA ALA A 220 8.61 -3.70 -17.53
C ALA A 220 8.73 -2.71 -18.69
N ASP A 221 7.72 -1.89 -18.92
CA ASP A 221 7.70 -0.86 -19.98
C ASP A 221 8.12 0.54 -19.49
N ARG A 222 8.52 0.68 -18.22
CA ARG A 222 8.96 1.92 -17.58
C ARG A 222 7.90 3.04 -17.56
N LYS A 223 6.64 2.73 -17.81
CA LYS A 223 5.54 3.65 -17.61
C LYS A 223 5.18 3.75 -16.12
N PRO A 224 4.49 4.83 -15.70
CA PRO A 224 4.11 5.01 -14.31
C PRO A 224 3.27 3.87 -13.74
N SER A 225 3.47 3.60 -12.45
CA SER A 225 2.66 2.76 -11.58
C SER A 225 2.17 3.57 -10.38
N ALA A 226 1.08 3.16 -9.78
CA ALA A 226 0.55 3.71 -8.54
C ALA A 226 0.03 2.59 -7.65
N GLN A 227 0.18 2.76 -6.34
CA GLN A 227 -0.37 1.88 -5.30
C GLN A 227 -1.10 2.73 -4.27
N TRP A 228 -2.16 2.19 -3.72
CA TRP A 228 -2.84 2.76 -2.55
C TRP A 228 -3.22 1.62 -1.64
N GLU A 229 -2.93 1.75 -0.36
CA GLU A 229 -3.14 0.67 0.57
C GLU A 229 -3.95 1.07 1.78
N VAL A 230 -4.78 0.13 2.21
CA VAL A 230 -5.53 0.22 3.45
C VAL A 230 -5.52 -1.13 4.16
N GLN A 231 -5.51 -1.11 5.48
CA GLN A 231 -5.73 -2.28 6.33
C GLN A 231 -7.15 -2.26 6.89
N LEU A 232 -7.79 -3.40 6.91
CA LEU A 232 -9.15 -3.55 7.39
C LEU A 232 -9.35 -4.81 8.24
N VAL A 233 -10.45 -4.85 8.97
CA VAL A 233 -10.99 -6.07 9.58
C VAL A 233 -12.40 -6.33 9.06
N VAL A 234 -12.70 -7.60 8.72
CA VAL A 234 -14.06 -8.04 8.39
C VAL A 234 -14.89 -8.06 9.66
N THR A 235 -16.08 -7.46 9.63
CA THR A 235 -17.04 -7.45 10.74
C THR A 235 -18.23 -8.36 10.46
N GLU A 236 -19.15 -8.51 11.41
CA GLU A 236 -20.39 -9.27 11.20
C GLU A 236 -21.30 -8.69 10.10
N THR A 237 -21.14 -7.42 9.74
CA THR A 237 -22.03 -6.71 8.81
C THR A 237 -21.32 -6.08 7.62
N GLY A 238 -20.01 -6.14 7.55
CA GLY A 238 -19.20 -5.52 6.50
C GLY A 238 -17.72 -5.51 6.89
N TYR A 239 -17.12 -4.33 6.95
CA TYR A 239 -15.72 -4.15 7.36
C TYR A 239 -15.55 -2.90 8.23
N GLU A 240 -14.42 -2.82 8.90
CA GLU A 240 -13.92 -1.62 9.57
C GLU A 240 -12.51 -1.32 9.06
N LEU A 241 -12.24 -0.08 8.64
CA LEU A 241 -10.89 0.36 8.30
C LEU A 241 -10.07 0.53 9.58
N LEU A 242 -8.84 0.02 9.56
CA LEU A 242 -7.89 0.11 10.66
C LEU A 242 -6.77 1.10 10.35
N SER A 243 -6.19 1.05 9.14
CA SER A 243 -5.16 1.98 8.64
C SER A 243 -5.47 2.39 7.19
N TRP A 244 -5.14 3.66 6.80
CA TRP A 244 -5.41 4.20 5.46
C TRP A 244 -4.48 5.36 5.03
#